data_69316bc45b52f129894e6cdb8a310098
#
_entry.id   69316bc45b52f129894e6cdb8a310098
#
_cell.length_a   1.000
_cell.length_b   1.000
_cell.length_c   1.000
_cell.angle_alpha   90.00
_cell.angle_beta   90.00
_cell.angle_gamma   90.00
#
_symmetry.space_group_name_H-M   'P 1'
#
loop_
_entity.id
_entity.type
_entity.pdbx_description
1 polymer ?
#
loop_
_entity_poly.entity_id
_entity_poly.type
_entity_poly.pdbx_seq_one_letter_code
_entity_poly.pdbx_strand_id
1 'polypeptide(L)'
;MQFAFWKGSGAPRHPLYPGLMAARAATAQGEHAALAGSFDELARARAAGARARRAVFVLHYDGRPYLSEGERDALWEMFRAPVYGMLLDRDGRVSGYECEAQDGLHAVAKCVPPAGMVEAARCACGRPGVRLVAEAVAAAHAAD
;
A
#
# COMPACT_ATOMS: atom_id res chain seq x y z
N MET A 1 6.77 13.63 5.88
CA MET A 1 7.98 12.93 5.45
C MET A 1 7.87 12.56 3.97
N GLN A 2 8.90 12.81 3.21
CA GLN A 2 8.91 12.45 1.81
C GLN A 2 9.32 10.99 1.65
N PHE A 3 8.76 10.32 0.66
CA PHE A 3 9.20 8.98 0.31
C PHE A 3 10.56 9.06 -0.40
N ALA A 4 11.61 8.83 0.34
CA ALA A 4 12.97 8.84 -0.20
C ALA A 4 13.16 7.78 -1.30
N PHE A 5 12.32 6.76 -1.30
CA PHE A 5 12.39 5.67 -2.26
C PHE A 5 11.65 5.94 -3.56
N TRP A 6 10.80 6.93 -3.59
CA TRP A 6 10.04 7.25 -4.80
C TRP A 6 10.91 8.04 -5.76
N LYS A 7 11.78 7.32 -6.42
CA LYS A 7 12.72 7.92 -7.36
C LYS A 7 12.19 7.77 -8.78
N GLY A 8 12.53 8.74 -9.62
CA GLY A 8 12.13 8.71 -11.01
C GLY A 8 10.70 9.15 -11.23
N SER A 9 10.17 8.86 -12.41
CA SER A 9 8.88 9.36 -12.89
C SER A 9 7.68 8.52 -12.49
N GLY A 10 7.88 7.40 -11.79
CA GLY A 10 6.80 6.46 -11.53
C GLY A 10 6.56 6.16 -10.07
N ALA A 11 5.29 6.11 -9.70
CA ALA A 11 4.89 5.53 -8.43
C ALA A 11 5.15 4.02 -8.42
N PRO A 12 5.35 3.41 -7.24
CA PRO A 12 5.35 1.96 -7.15
C PRO A 12 4.04 1.41 -7.72
N ARG A 13 4.14 0.39 -8.57
CA ARG A 13 2.97 -0.19 -9.21
C ARG A 13 2.46 -1.39 -8.42
N HIS A 14 1.15 -1.48 -8.30
CA HIS A 14 0.55 -2.64 -7.67
C HIS A 14 0.73 -3.85 -8.59
N PRO A 15 1.27 -4.98 -8.07
CA PRO A 15 1.58 -6.15 -8.91
C PRO A 15 0.40 -6.73 -9.69
N LEU A 16 -0.82 -6.63 -9.15
CA LEU A 16 -2.01 -7.14 -9.84
C LEU A 16 -2.60 -6.15 -10.84
N TYR A 17 -2.19 -4.88 -10.78
CA TYR A 17 -2.73 -3.84 -11.63
C TYR A 17 -1.60 -3.03 -12.26
N PRO A 18 -0.72 -3.68 -13.03
CA PRO A 18 0.48 -3.01 -13.56
C PRO A 18 0.17 -1.90 -14.55
N GLY A 19 -1.02 -1.93 -15.16
CA GLY A 19 -1.46 -0.87 -16.07
C GLY A 19 -2.11 0.32 -15.37
N LEU A 20 -2.33 0.25 -14.08
CA LEU A 20 -2.97 1.32 -13.33
C LEU A 20 -1.90 2.22 -12.72
N MET A 21 -1.67 3.35 -13.36
CA MET A 21 -0.69 4.32 -12.89
C MET A 21 -1.28 5.22 -11.82
N ALA A 22 -0.57 5.30 -10.69
CA ALA A 22 -0.97 6.15 -9.60
C ALA A 22 -0.18 7.46 -9.60
N ALA A 23 -0.86 8.55 -9.29
CA ALA A 23 -0.19 9.82 -9.05
C ALA A 23 0.27 9.88 -7.59
N ARG A 24 1.36 10.58 -7.34
CA ARG A 24 1.87 10.78 -6.00
C ARG A 24 0.93 11.69 -5.21
N ALA A 25 0.36 11.19 -4.12
CA ALA A 25 -0.61 11.95 -3.33
C ALA A 25 -0.02 13.26 -2.78
N ALA A 26 1.27 13.24 -2.42
CA ALA A 26 1.93 14.42 -1.83
C ALA A 26 1.87 15.65 -2.73
N THR A 27 1.79 15.47 -4.05
CA THR A 27 1.79 16.58 -5.02
C THR A 27 0.59 16.54 -5.98
N ALA A 28 -0.32 15.59 -5.82
CA ALA A 28 -1.43 15.41 -6.75
C ALA A 28 -2.46 16.53 -6.64
N GLN A 29 -2.98 16.93 -7.80
CA GLN A 29 -4.08 17.87 -7.89
C GLN A 29 -5.10 17.31 -8.90
N GLY A 30 -6.36 17.56 -8.64
CA GLY A 30 -7.42 17.16 -9.55
C GLY A 30 -7.70 15.66 -9.53
N GLU A 31 -8.25 15.16 -10.63
CA GLU A 31 -8.69 13.78 -10.75
C GLU A 31 -7.64 12.90 -11.39
N HIS A 32 -7.43 11.73 -10.78
CA HIS A 32 -6.49 10.72 -11.26
C HIS A 32 -7.15 9.35 -11.23
N ALA A 33 -6.64 8.42 -12.03
CA ALA A 33 -7.11 7.04 -11.99
C ALA A 33 -6.82 6.42 -10.63
N ALA A 34 -5.64 6.68 -10.08
CA ALA A 34 -5.26 6.19 -8.76
C ALA A 34 -4.35 7.21 -8.07
N LEU A 35 -4.34 7.18 -6.74
CA LEU A 35 -3.42 7.95 -5.92
C LEU A 35 -2.64 7.00 -5.03
N ALA A 36 -1.38 7.32 -4.76
CA ALA A 36 -0.53 6.53 -3.89
C ALA A 36 0.22 7.44 -2.91
N GLY A 37 0.31 7.01 -1.66
CA GLY A 37 1.01 7.75 -0.63
C GLY A 37 0.74 7.18 0.74
N SER A 38 1.26 7.84 1.77
CA SER A 38 0.90 7.51 3.14
C SER A 38 -0.53 7.94 3.42
N PHE A 39 -1.09 7.46 4.52
CA PHE A 39 -2.43 7.88 4.95
C PHE A 39 -2.51 9.41 5.04
N ASP A 40 -1.54 10.04 5.68
CA ASP A 40 -1.55 11.50 5.86
C ASP A 40 -1.46 12.24 4.51
N GLU A 41 -0.63 11.77 3.60
CA GLU A 41 -0.52 12.36 2.28
C GLU A 41 -1.82 12.25 1.51
N LEU A 42 -2.46 11.09 1.58
CA LEU A 42 -3.74 10.87 0.92
C LEU A 42 -4.85 11.76 1.51
N ALA A 43 -4.89 11.88 2.83
CA ALA A 43 -5.87 12.72 3.48
C ALA A 43 -5.70 14.20 3.11
N ARG A 44 -4.46 14.67 3.06
CA ARG A 44 -4.17 16.05 2.63
C ARG A 44 -4.51 16.28 1.17
N ALA A 45 -4.19 15.30 0.32
CA ALA A 45 -4.53 15.40 -1.11
C ALA A 45 -6.03 15.52 -1.30
N ARG A 46 -6.81 14.73 -0.59
CA ARG A 46 -8.26 14.79 -0.67
C ARG A 46 -8.80 16.13 -0.17
N ALA A 47 -8.25 16.65 0.92
CA ALA A 47 -8.64 17.96 1.45
C ALA A 47 -8.33 19.08 0.45
N ALA A 48 -7.28 18.92 -0.34
CA ALA A 48 -6.91 19.87 -1.40
C ALA A 48 -7.69 19.66 -2.71
N GLY A 49 -8.60 18.71 -2.76
CA GLY A 49 -9.47 18.48 -3.92
C GLY A 49 -9.06 17.34 -4.84
N ALA A 50 -7.98 16.64 -4.55
CA ALA A 50 -7.56 15.51 -5.38
C ALA A 50 -8.57 14.35 -5.29
N ARG A 51 -8.75 13.63 -6.38
CA ARG A 51 -9.67 12.51 -6.46
C ARG A 51 -8.99 11.31 -7.11
N ALA A 52 -9.37 10.11 -6.65
CA ALA A 52 -8.95 8.85 -7.24
C ALA A 52 -10.20 8.14 -7.74
N ARG A 53 -10.24 7.82 -9.03
CA ARG A 53 -11.44 7.21 -9.62
C ARG A 53 -11.50 5.70 -9.42
N ARG A 54 -10.34 5.03 -9.44
CA ARG A 54 -10.27 3.56 -9.52
C ARG A 54 -9.64 2.91 -8.31
N ALA A 55 -8.64 3.53 -7.70
CA ALA A 55 -7.94 2.91 -6.58
C ALA A 55 -7.14 3.93 -5.76
N VAL A 56 -6.97 3.60 -4.50
CA VAL A 56 -6.08 4.31 -3.57
C VAL A 56 -5.08 3.29 -3.04
N PHE A 57 -3.80 3.58 -3.21
CA PHE A 57 -2.73 2.72 -2.72
C PHE A 57 -2.06 3.37 -1.51
N VAL A 58 -2.16 2.71 -0.36
CA VAL A 58 -1.53 3.19 0.88
C VAL A 58 -0.16 2.54 0.98
N LEU A 59 0.86 3.37 0.97
CA LEU A 59 2.25 2.92 0.99
C LEU A 59 2.77 2.86 2.41
N HIS A 60 3.31 1.72 2.80
CA HIS A 60 3.91 1.49 4.10
C HIS A 60 5.39 1.14 3.94
N TYR A 61 6.22 1.60 4.87
CA TYR A 61 7.65 1.34 4.85
C TYR A 61 8.17 1.23 6.27
N ASP A 62 9.45 0.93 6.41
CA ASP A 62 10.08 0.66 7.71
C ASP A 62 9.72 1.68 8.78
N GLY A 63 9.40 1.19 9.96
CA GLY A 63 9.11 2.02 11.13
C GLY A 63 7.70 2.61 11.18
N ARG A 64 6.84 2.24 10.24
CA ARG A 64 5.47 2.75 10.22
C ARG A 64 4.47 1.65 10.52
N PRO A 65 3.46 1.92 11.36
CA PRO A 65 2.38 0.96 11.58
C PRO A 65 1.61 0.69 10.30
N TYR A 66 1.11 -0.53 10.17
CA TYR A 66 0.27 -0.88 9.05
C TYR A 66 -1.11 -0.22 9.17
N LEU A 67 -1.78 -0.10 8.03
CA LEU A 67 -3.11 0.53 7.91
C LEU A 67 -4.12 -0.10 8.87
N SER A 68 -4.72 0.73 9.72
CA SER A 68 -5.77 0.29 10.65
C SER A 68 -7.12 0.25 9.93
N GLU A 69 -8.07 -0.46 10.53
CA GLU A 69 -9.45 -0.49 10.01
C GLU A 69 -10.06 0.91 9.95
N GLY A 70 -9.81 1.73 10.97
CA GLY A 70 -10.32 3.10 11.01
C GLY A 70 -9.75 3.96 9.90
N GLU A 71 -8.47 3.81 9.61
CA GLU A 71 -7.83 4.53 8.51
C GLU A 71 -8.36 4.05 7.15
N ARG A 72 -8.55 2.74 7.00
CA ARG A 72 -9.13 2.16 5.78
C ARG A 72 -10.53 2.71 5.54
N ASP A 73 -11.36 2.71 6.56
CA ASP A 73 -12.72 3.24 6.46
C ASP A 73 -12.72 4.73 6.12
N ALA A 74 -11.82 5.49 6.74
CA ALA A 74 -11.70 6.93 6.46
C ALA A 74 -11.32 7.19 4.99
N LEU A 75 -10.38 6.42 4.44
CA LEU A 75 -9.99 6.57 3.04
C LEU A 75 -11.13 6.18 2.09
N TRP A 76 -11.88 5.13 2.42
CA TRP A 76 -13.04 4.76 1.63
C TRP A 76 -14.06 5.89 1.61
N GLU A 77 -14.34 6.50 2.77
CA GLU A 77 -15.27 7.62 2.86
C GLU A 77 -14.80 8.83 2.05
N MET A 78 -13.48 9.10 2.10
CA MET A 78 -12.89 10.23 1.38
C MET A 78 -12.93 10.06 -0.13
N PHE A 79 -12.57 8.89 -0.63
CA PHE A 79 -12.32 8.69 -2.06
C PHE A 79 -13.38 7.87 -2.77
N ARG A 80 -14.12 7.04 -2.06
CA ARG A 80 -15.13 6.13 -2.64
C ARG A 80 -14.53 5.25 -3.73
N ALA A 81 -13.29 4.83 -3.52
CA ALA A 81 -12.56 3.93 -4.40
C ALA A 81 -11.89 2.84 -3.57
N PRO A 82 -11.65 1.66 -4.13
CA PRO A 82 -10.99 0.59 -3.41
C PRO A 82 -9.63 1.01 -2.84
N VAL A 83 -9.35 0.59 -1.62
CA VAL A 83 -8.13 0.93 -0.88
C VAL A 83 -7.28 -0.32 -0.75
N TYR A 84 -6.03 -0.23 -1.20
CA TYR A 84 -5.07 -1.35 -1.13
C TYR A 84 -3.81 -0.90 -0.41
N GLY A 85 -3.40 -1.67 0.60
CA GLY A 85 -2.11 -1.44 1.24
C GLY A 85 -0.99 -2.09 0.45
N MET A 86 0.16 -1.43 0.42
CA MET A 86 1.38 -1.96 -0.16
C MET A 86 2.54 -1.71 0.79
N LEU A 87 3.42 -2.70 0.91
CA LEU A 87 4.63 -2.60 1.71
C LEU A 87 5.81 -2.35 0.78
N LEU A 88 6.59 -1.32 1.09
CA LEU A 88 7.80 -0.98 0.33
C LEU A 88 9.04 -1.39 1.10
N ASP A 89 10.05 -1.84 0.38
CA ASP A 89 11.37 -2.09 0.94
C ASP A 89 12.20 -0.81 0.98
N ARG A 90 13.45 -0.92 1.40
CA ARG A 90 14.34 0.24 1.52
C ARG A 90 14.64 0.93 0.20
N ASP A 91 14.54 0.19 -0.90
CA ASP A 91 14.81 0.72 -2.25
C ASP A 91 13.54 1.32 -2.87
N GLY A 92 12.43 1.28 -2.16
CA GLY A 92 11.16 1.77 -2.65
C GLY A 92 10.42 0.80 -3.56
N ARG A 93 10.83 -0.45 -3.57
CA ARG A 93 10.18 -1.50 -4.35
C ARG A 93 9.08 -2.14 -3.53
N VAL A 94 8.02 -2.58 -4.22
CA VAL A 94 6.92 -3.28 -3.56
C VAL A 94 7.40 -4.66 -3.12
N SER A 95 7.35 -4.91 -1.82
CA SER A 95 7.69 -6.21 -1.24
C SER A 95 6.46 -7.01 -0.83
N GLY A 96 5.34 -6.32 -0.59
CA GLY A 96 4.07 -6.95 -0.26
C GLY A 96 2.92 -6.09 -0.73
N TYR A 97 1.78 -6.71 -0.98
CA TYR A 97 0.61 -5.99 -1.48
C TYR A 97 -0.69 -6.69 -1.07
N GLU A 98 -1.74 -5.91 -0.90
CA GLU A 98 -3.08 -6.44 -0.71
C GLU A 98 -3.73 -6.70 -2.05
N CYS A 99 -4.49 -7.79 -2.13
CA CYS A 99 -5.36 -8.05 -3.28
C CYS A 99 -6.76 -7.52 -3.01
N GLU A 100 -7.68 -7.78 -3.93
CA GLU A 100 -9.08 -7.36 -3.82
C GLU A 100 -9.79 -7.94 -2.60
N ALA A 101 -9.27 -9.03 -2.02
CA ALA A 101 -9.83 -9.61 -0.79
C ALA A 101 -9.49 -8.77 0.45
N GLN A 102 -8.45 -7.96 0.37
CA GLN A 102 -8.00 -7.10 1.48
C GLN A 102 -7.78 -7.87 2.78
N ASP A 103 -7.24 -9.07 2.65
CA ASP A 103 -7.03 -10.01 3.75
C ASP A 103 -5.55 -10.37 3.82
N GLY A 104 -4.76 -9.51 4.45
CA GLY A 104 -3.32 -9.68 4.58
C GLY A 104 -2.56 -9.32 3.31
N LEU A 105 -1.26 -9.52 3.35
CA LEU A 105 -0.34 -9.14 2.29
C LEU A 105 0.17 -10.35 1.54
N HIS A 106 0.15 -10.27 0.22
CA HIS A 106 0.89 -11.20 -0.64
C HIS A 106 2.33 -10.72 -0.75
N ALA A 107 3.28 -11.63 -0.61
CA ALA A 107 4.69 -11.30 -0.83
C ALA A 107 5.00 -11.31 -2.31
N VAL A 108 5.83 -10.38 -2.75
CA VAL A 108 6.38 -10.39 -4.10
C VAL A 108 7.38 -11.54 -4.19
N ALA A 109 7.35 -12.30 -5.30
CA ALA A 109 8.10 -13.56 -5.44
C ALA A 109 9.61 -13.43 -5.19
N LYS A 110 10.19 -12.27 -5.44
CA LYS A 110 11.63 -12.02 -5.25
C LYS A 110 11.99 -11.61 -3.83
N CYS A 111 11.00 -11.40 -2.96
CA CYS A 111 11.23 -10.97 -1.60
C CYS A 111 11.18 -12.17 -0.68
N VAL A 112 12.20 -12.28 0.18
CA VAL A 112 12.25 -13.33 1.21
C VAL A 112 11.87 -12.69 2.53
N PRO A 113 10.65 -12.91 3.05
CA PRO A 113 10.26 -12.32 4.31
C PRO A 113 11.02 -12.98 5.48
N PRO A 114 11.29 -12.23 6.54
CA PRO A 114 11.87 -12.83 7.76
C PRO A 114 10.96 -13.91 8.33
N ALA A 115 11.57 -14.87 9.00
CA ALA A 115 10.83 -15.93 9.67
C ALA A 115 9.84 -15.34 10.67
N GLY A 116 8.65 -15.91 10.75
CA GLY A 116 7.57 -15.44 11.63
C GLY A 116 6.67 -14.38 11.03
N MET A 117 7.02 -13.85 9.87
CA MET A 117 6.17 -12.88 9.16
C MET A 117 5.33 -13.54 8.06
N VAL A 118 5.48 -14.85 7.90
CA VAL A 118 4.78 -15.62 6.87
C VAL A 118 3.49 -16.20 7.45
N GLU A 119 2.39 -15.99 6.74
CA GLU A 119 1.10 -16.57 7.11
C GLU A 119 0.87 -17.85 6.32
N ALA A 120 0.47 -18.92 7.04
CA ALA A 120 0.22 -20.23 6.42
C ALA A 120 -1.14 -20.29 5.71
N ALA A 121 -2.10 -19.49 6.13
CA ALA A 121 -3.44 -19.52 5.56
C ALA A 121 -3.46 -18.96 4.14
N ARG A 122 -4.27 -19.55 3.27
CA ARG A 122 -4.48 -19.04 1.92
C ARG A 122 -5.36 -17.80 1.95
N CYS A 123 -5.09 -16.88 1.03
CA CYS A 123 -5.96 -15.74 0.83
C CYS A 123 -7.28 -16.18 0.20
N ALA A 124 -8.36 -15.49 0.55
CA ALA A 124 -9.67 -15.71 -0.04
C ALA A 124 -9.69 -15.51 -1.56
N CYS A 125 -8.73 -14.76 -2.11
CA CYS A 125 -8.64 -14.56 -3.55
C CYS A 125 -8.21 -15.81 -4.32
N GLY A 126 -7.68 -16.82 -3.63
CA GLY A 126 -7.26 -18.09 -4.23
C GLY A 126 -5.89 -18.07 -4.92
N ARG A 127 -5.21 -16.95 -4.98
CA ARG A 127 -3.90 -16.87 -5.61
C ARG A 127 -2.85 -17.59 -4.76
N PRO A 128 -1.94 -18.33 -5.39
CA PRO A 128 -0.85 -18.99 -4.66
C PRO A 128 0.21 -17.98 -4.25
N GLY A 129 1.12 -18.42 -3.38
CA GLY A 129 2.28 -17.63 -3.00
C GLY A 129 2.35 -17.41 -1.51
N VAL A 130 3.49 -16.83 -1.09
CA VAL A 130 3.76 -16.53 0.30
C VAL A 130 2.94 -15.33 0.72
N ARG A 131 2.40 -15.37 1.94
CA ARG A 131 1.63 -14.28 2.52
C ARG A 131 2.33 -13.76 3.77
N LEU A 132 2.16 -12.47 4.02
CA LEU A 132 2.76 -11.81 5.18
C LEU A 132 1.69 -11.46 6.20
N VAL A 133 2.05 -11.56 7.47
CA VAL A 133 1.20 -11.08 8.56
C VAL A 133 1.50 -9.59 8.75
N ALA A 134 0.58 -8.73 8.35
CA ALA A 134 0.79 -7.29 8.33
C ALA A 134 1.18 -6.74 9.71
N GLU A 135 0.52 -7.19 10.77
CA GLU A 135 0.81 -6.74 12.13
C GLU A 135 2.20 -7.18 12.58
N ALA A 136 2.64 -8.38 12.19
CA ALA A 136 3.97 -8.87 12.54
C ALA A 136 5.06 -8.07 11.83
N VAL A 137 4.84 -7.72 10.57
CA VAL A 137 5.76 -6.88 9.81
C VAL A 137 5.88 -5.50 10.45
N ALA A 138 4.76 -4.88 10.78
CA ALA A 138 4.74 -3.57 11.42
C ALA A 138 5.43 -3.61 12.79
N ALA A 139 5.18 -4.65 13.60
CA ALA A 139 5.79 -4.81 14.91
C ALA A 139 7.31 -4.98 14.80
N ALA A 140 7.79 -5.77 13.84
CA ALA A 140 9.22 -5.96 13.62
C ALA A 140 9.91 -4.66 13.21
N HIS A 141 9.28 -3.88 12.34
CA HIS A 141 9.83 -2.60 11.91
C HIS A 141 9.85 -1.58 13.04
N ALA A 142 8.84 -1.59 13.89
CA ALA A 142 8.76 -0.67 15.03
C ALA A 142 9.80 -0.99 16.12
N ALA A 143 10.26 -2.26 16.21
CA ALA A 143 11.26 -2.69 17.18
C ALA A 143 12.68 -2.31 16.76
N ASP A 144 12.89 -2.00 15.51
CA ASP A 144 14.18 -1.56 14.98
C ASP A 144 14.38 -0.07 15.23
#